data_a66db9973d92cf7ffd663123ac91ec9a
#
_entry.id   a66db9973d92cf7ffd663123ac91ec9a
#
_cell.length_a   1.000
_cell.length_b   1.000
_cell.length_c   1.000
_cell.angle_alpha   90.00
_cell.angle_beta   90.00
_cell.angle_gamma   90.00
#
_symmetry.space_group_name_H-M   'P 1'
#
loop_
_entity.id
_entity.type
_entity.pdbx_description
1 polymer ?
#
loop_
_entity_poly.entity_id
_entity_poly.type
_entity_poly.pdbx_seq_one_letter_code
_entity_poly.pdbx_strand_id
1 'polypeptide(L)'
;MLFRATPIILTGLSVAVAFKTGLFNIGAPGQYLMGTAGTLYVALSIPTDVVPAGIVWCLAFLAGILAGALWGAVPGMLKAFLNINEVIACIMSNWIAASLVTWFFDVNSQLKNASEAGKVSYICKTTANGVATPKMFLDKLFPGSQVN
;
A
#
# COMPACT_ATOMS: atom_id res chain seq x y z
N MET A 1 -17.40 -9.56 -0.63
CA MET A 1 -17.16 -9.42 -2.09
C MET A 1 -16.61 -8.03 -2.44
N LEU A 2 -17.28 -6.93 -2.08
CA LEU A 2 -16.87 -5.55 -2.39
C LEU A 2 -15.45 -5.19 -1.91
N PHE A 3 -15.05 -5.62 -0.72
CA PHE A 3 -13.70 -5.36 -0.16
C PHE A 3 -12.55 -5.88 -1.05
N ARG A 4 -12.74 -7.03 -1.71
CA ARG A 4 -11.75 -7.59 -2.63
C ARG A 4 -11.84 -6.98 -4.04
N ALA A 5 -12.99 -6.45 -4.43
CA ALA A 5 -13.20 -5.84 -5.73
C ALA A 5 -12.58 -4.44 -5.82
N THR A 6 -12.58 -3.67 -4.72
CA THR A 6 -12.08 -2.29 -4.68
C THR A 6 -10.64 -2.15 -5.19
N PRO A 7 -9.63 -2.89 -4.67
CA PRO A 7 -8.26 -2.76 -5.17
C PRO A 7 -8.14 -3.19 -6.64
N ILE A 8 -8.91 -4.17 -7.10
CA ILE A 8 -8.89 -4.64 -8.49
C ILE A 8 -9.44 -3.56 -9.42
N ILE A 9 -10.53 -2.92 -9.04
CA ILE A 9 -11.14 -1.83 -9.84
C ILE A 9 -10.18 -0.64 -9.92
N LEU A 10 -9.60 -0.23 -8.80
CA LEU A 10 -8.68 0.92 -8.76
C LEU A 10 -7.39 0.66 -9.55
N THR A 11 -6.80 -0.53 -9.42
CA THR A 11 -5.63 -0.90 -10.22
C THR A 11 -5.96 -1.03 -11.69
N GLY A 12 -7.12 -1.60 -12.05
CA GLY A 12 -7.60 -1.67 -13.42
C GLY A 12 -7.81 -0.30 -14.04
N LEU A 13 -8.39 0.64 -13.28
CA LEU A 13 -8.56 2.04 -13.73
C LEU A 13 -7.20 2.73 -13.95
N SER A 14 -6.24 2.53 -13.06
CA SER A 14 -4.87 3.06 -13.20
C SER A 14 -4.20 2.55 -14.49
N VAL A 15 -4.32 1.26 -14.75
CA VAL A 15 -3.79 0.65 -16.00
C VAL A 15 -4.52 1.20 -17.22
N ALA A 16 -5.83 1.38 -17.18
CA ALA A 16 -6.62 1.92 -18.28
C ALA A 16 -6.22 3.37 -18.62
N VAL A 17 -5.94 4.19 -17.61
CA VAL A 17 -5.44 5.56 -17.82
C VAL A 17 -4.06 5.55 -18.48
N ALA A 18 -3.15 4.69 -18.02
CA ALA A 18 -1.83 4.53 -18.63
C ALA A 18 -1.94 4.06 -20.10
N PHE A 19 -2.86 3.17 -20.40
CA PHE A 19 -3.11 2.70 -21.76
C PHE A 19 -3.52 3.82 -22.73
N LYS A 20 -4.34 4.77 -22.23
CA LYS A 20 -4.75 5.94 -23.03
C LYS A 20 -3.59 6.87 -23.37
N THR A 21 -2.53 6.87 -22.59
CA THR A 21 -1.31 7.65 -22.85
C THR A 21 -0.30 6.89 -23.73
N GLY A 22 -0.65 5.70 -24.21
CA GLY A 22 0.23 4.87 -25.03
C GLY A 22 1.31 4.11 -24.24
N LEU A 23 1.21 4.08 -22.91
CA LEU A 23 2.13 3.36 -22.04
C LEU A 23 1.48 2.09 -21.51
N PHE A 24 2.19 0.98 -21.61
CA PHE A 24 1.70 -0.30 -21.07
C PHE A 24 2.20 -0.52 -19.63
N ASN A 25 1.41 -0.05 -18.66
CA ASN A 25 1.79 -0.13 -17.26
C ASN A 25 1.44 -1.48 -16.62
N ILE A 26 2.34 -2.45 -16.71
CA ILE A 26 2.27 -3.71 -15.96
C ILE A 26 2.82 -3.55 -14.53
N GLY A 27 3.33 -2.37 -14.16
CA GLY A 27 3.91 -2.06 -12.86
C GLY A 27 2.90 -1.84 -11.73
N ALA A 28 1.60 -1.92 -12.00
CA ALA A 28 0.55 -1.68 -11.01
C ALA A 28 0.67 -2.56 -9.73
N PRO A 29 1.03 -3.86 -9.79
CA PRO A 29 1.23 -4.65 -8.58
C PRO A 29 2.34 -4.11 -7.68
N GLY A 30 3.48 -3.69 -8.24
CA GLY A 30 4.58 -3.11 -7.47
C GLY A 30 4.22 -1.76 -6.86
N GLN A 31 3.51 -0.91 -7.60
CA GLN A 31 2.99 0.36 -7.11
C GLN A 31 2.00 0.15 -5.95
N TYR A 32 1.13 -0.84 -6.07
CA TYR A 32 0.20 -1.21 -5.01
C TYR A 32 0.92 -1.68 -3.74
N LEU A 33 1.93 -2.55 -3.88
CA LEU A 33 2.74 -3.02 -2.75
C LEU A 33 3.46 -1.87 -2.04
N MET A 34 4.11 -0.99 -2.77
CA MET A 34 4.79 0.16 -2.19
C MET A 34 3.82 1.15 -1.56
N GLY A 35 2.67 1.38 -2.18
CA GLY A 35 1.61 2.21 -1.62
C GLY A 35 1.07 1.65 -0.31
N THR A 36 0.77 0.36 -0.27
CA THR A 36 0.31 -0.30 0.97
C THR A 36 1.38 -0.29 2.07
N ALA A 37 2.65 -0.49 1.72
CA ALA A 37 3.74 -0.41 2.68
C ALA A 37 3.86 1.00 3.29
N GLY A 38 3.78 2.06 2.47
CA GLY A 38 3.79 3.45 2.95
C GLY A 38 2.60 3.77 3.85
N THR A 39 1.39 3.32 3.47
CA THR A 39 0.18 3.49 4.27
C THR A 39 0.32 2.80 5.64
N LEU A 40 0.75 1.54 5.65
CA LEU A 40 0.91 0.76 6.87
C LEU A 40 2.00 1.34 7.78
N TYR A 41 3.12 1.76 7.20
CA TYR A 41 4.20 2.37 7.98
C TYR A 41 3.72 3.59 8.75
N VAL A 42 3.03 4.51 8.10
CA VAL A 42 2.51 5.73 8.75
C VAL A 42 1.42 5.38 9.75
N ALA A 43 0.47 4.51 9.39
CA ALA A 43 -0.63 4.12 10.27
C ALA A 43 -0.16 3.43 11.56
N LEU A 44 0.96 2.71 11.52
CA LEU A 44 1.50 1.98 12.66
C LEU A 44 2.52 2.79 13.46
N SER A 45 3.17 3.78 12.84
CA SER A 45 4.17 4.62 13.51
C SER A 45 3.55 5.72 14.35
N ILE A 46 2.34 6.16 14.03
CA ILE A 46 1.68 7.25 14.75
C ILE A 46 0.76 6.66 15.82
N PRO A 47 1.03 6.92 17.12
CA PRO A 47 0.17 6.47 18.20
C PRO A 47 -1.19 7.21 18.16
N THR A 48 -2.26 6.45 18.14
CA THR A 48 -3.64 6.97 18.12
C THR A 48 -4.09 7.61 19.43
N ASP A 49 -3.31 7.44 20.50
CA ASP A 49 -3.57 8.05 21.81
C ASP A 49 -3.28 9.57 21.81
N VAL A 50 -2.40 10.03 20.90
CA VAL A 50 -1.98 11.43 20.82
C VAL A 50 -2.65 12.16 19.67
N VAL A 51 -2.91 11.45 18.55
CA VAL A 51 -3.45 12.05 17.32
C VAL A 51 -4.82 11.44 17.01
N PRO A 52 -5.84 12.27 16.70
CA PRO A 52 -7.16 11.78 16.30
C PRO A 52 -7.06 10.79 15.13
N ALA A 53 -7.77 9.67 15.22
CA ALA A 53 -7.73 8.59 14.23
C ALA A 53 -7.97 9.08 12.78
N GLY A 54 -8.83 10.08 12.59
CA GLY A 54 -9.10 10.67 11.27
C GLY A 54 -7.87 11.34 10.64
N ILE A 55 -7.03 12.01 11.43
CA ILE A 55 -5.81 12.65 10.93
C ILE A 55 -4.78 11.59 10.55
N VAL A 56 -4.62 10.55 11.38
CA VAL A 56 -3.72 9.43 11.07
C VAL A 56 -4.13 8.75 9.76
N TRP A 57 -5.42 8.58 9.54
CA TRP A 57 -5.96 8.03 8.30
C TRP A 57 -5.63 8.88 7.07
N CYS A 58 -5.84 10.21 7.15
CA CYS A 58 -5.50 11.12 6.06
C CYS A 58 -4.00 11.08 5.74
N LEU A 59 -3.16 11.11 6.78
CA LEU A 59 -1.70 11.06 6.61
C LEU A 59 -1.25 9.72 6.02
N ALA A 60 -1.79 8.60 6.50
CA ALA A 60 -1.50 7.28 5.99
C ALA A 60 -1.93 7.13 4.52
N PHE A 61 -3.09 7.66 4.15
CA PHE A 61 -3.59 7.65 2.78
C PHE A 61 -2.69 8.47 1.85
N LEU A 62 -2.29 9.67 2.26
CA LEU A 62 -1.36 10.51 1.50
C LEU A 62 0.01 9.85 1.35
N ALA A 63 0.53 9.23 2.40
CA ALA A 63 1.79 8.49 2.33
C ALA A 63 1.72 7.32 1.34
N GLY A 64 0.59 6.61 1.31
CA GLY A 64 0.36 5.54 0.34
C GLY A 64 0.33 6.03 -1.10
N ILE A 65 -0.36 7.16 -1.36
CA ILE A 65 -0.38 7.78 -2.69
C ILE A 65 1.03 8.19 -3.11
N LEU A 66 1.77 8.86 -2.24
CA LEU A 66 3.14 9.31 -2.55
C LEU A 66 4.08 8.13 -2.79
N ALA A 67 4.06 7.11 -1.93
CA ALA A 67 4.91 5.93 -2.09
C ALA A 67 4.60 5.18 -3.39
N GLY A 68 3.33 4.98 -3.73
CA GLY A 68 2.92 4.36 -4.98
C GLY A 68 3.29 5.19 -6.21
N ALA A 69 3.11 6.52 -6.15
CA ALA A 69 3.47 7.43 -7.22
C ALA A 69 4.98 7.48 -7.48
N LEU A 70 5.79 7.59 -6.42
CA LEU A 70 7.25 7.57 -6.51
C LEU A 70 7.74 6.25 -7.11
N TRP A 71 7.16 5.12 -6.69
CA TRP A 71 7.52 3.84 -7.27
C TRP A 71 7.12 3.72 -8.74
N GLY A 72 5.97 4.25 -9.11
CA GLY A 72 5.50 4.30 -10.50
C GLY A 72 6.34 5.21 -11.39
N ALA A 73 6.96 6.24 -10.83
CA ALA A 73 7.86 7.12 -11.56
C ALA A 73 9.14 6.41 -12.03
N VAL A 74 9.59 5.35 -11.33
CA VAL A 74 10.82 4.62 -11.66
C VAL A 74 10.78 4.03 -13.07
N PRO A 75 9.83 3.15 -13.44
CA PRO A 75 9.75 2.63 -14.80
C PRO A 75 9.43 3.74 -15.84
N GLY A 76 8.68 4.77 -15.44
CA GLY A 76 8.42 5.92 -16.29
C GLY A 76 9.68 6.70 -16.65
N MET A 77 10.55 6.96 -15.69
CA MET A 77 11.85 7.61 -15.91
C MET A 77 12.78 6.75 -16.78
N LEU A 78 12.83 5.44 -16.53
CA LEU A 78 13.63 4.51 -17.34
C LEU A 78 13.19 4.52 -18.80
N LYS A 79 11.89 4.64 -19.05
CA LYS A 79 11.37 4.79 -20.42
C LYS A 79 11.73 6.15 -21.01
N ALA A 80 11.52 7.23 -20.26
CA ALA A 80 11.69 8.60 -20.77
C ALA A 80 13.15 8.95 -21.05
N PHE A 81 14.09 8.57 -20.18
CA PHE A 81 15.49 8.95 -20.30
C PHE A 81 16.37 7.91 -21.00
N LEU A 82 16.09 6.64 -20.80
CA LEU A 82 16.92 5.55 -21.29
C LEU A 82 16.26 4.76 -22.43
N ASN A 83 15.01 5.11 -22.79
CA ASN A 83 14.22 4.43 -23.81
C ASN A 83 14.13 2.90 -23.60
N ILE A 84 14.19 2.46 -22.34
CA ILE A 84 14.06 1.05 -21.97
C ILE A 84 12.61 0.60 -22.20
N ASN A 85 12.43 -0.66 -22.60
CA ASN A 85 11.10 -1.23 -22.75
C ASN A 85 10.34 -1.19 -21.43
N GLU A 86 9.21 -0.49 -21.42
CA GLU A 86 8.39 -0.28 -20.21
C GLU A 86 7.86 -1.58 -19.59
N VAL A 87 7.62 -2.60 -20.42
CA VAL A 87 7.14 -3.91 -19.95
C VAL A 87 8.19 -4.59 -19.08
N ILE A 88 9.44 -4.63 -19.55
CA ILE A 88 10.56 -5.23 -18.82
C ILE A 88 10.84 -4.43 -17.55
N ALA A 89 10.88 -3.11 -17.64
CA ALA A 89 11.11 -2.24 -16.49
C ALA A 89 10.03 -2.44 -15.42
N CYS A 90 8.76 -2.54 -15.81
CA CYS A 90 7.65 -2.80 -14.89
C CYS A 90 7.72 -4.18 -14.22
N ILE A 91 8.03 -5.24 -14.97
CA ILE A 91 8.14 -6.59 -14.41
C ILE A 91 9.27 -6.63 -13.38
N MET A 92 10.45 -6.08 -13.71
CA MET A 92 11.58 -6.04 -12.77
C MET A 92 11.26 -5.19 -11.53
N SER A 93 10.62 -4.04 -11.71
CA SER A 93 10.23 -3.18 -10.57
C SER A 93 9.23 -3.86 -9.64
N ASN A 94 8.32 -4.73 -10.15
CA ASN A 94 7.39 -5.48 -9.30
C ASN A 94 8.13 -6.44 -8.36
N TRP A 95 9.13 -7.18 -8.87
CA TRP A 95 9.94 -8.10 -8.06
C TRP A 95 10.80 -7.36 -7.04
N ILE A 96 11.38 -6.22 -7.44
CA ILE A 96 12.15 -5.38 -6.53
C ILE A 96 11.24 -4.82 -5.44
N ALA A 97 10.03 -4.35 -5.78
CA ALA A 97 9.06 -3.87 -4.80
C ALA A 97 8.71 -4.94 -3.76
N ALA A 98 8.43 -6.18 -4.21
CA ALA A 98 8.12 -7.28 -3.31
C ALA A 98 9.27 -7.58 -2.33
N SER A 99 10.49 -7.62 -2.84
CA SER A 99 11.69 -7.85 -2.03
C SER A 99 11.96 -6.71 -1.06
N LEU A 100 11.83 -5.45 -1.51
CA LEU A 100 12.03 -4.28 -0.68
C LEU A 100 10.99 -4.18 0.44
N VAL A 101 9.73 -4.41 0.16
CA VAL A 101 8.67 -4.38 1.18
C VAL A 101 8.91 -5.47 2.22
N THR A 102 9.26 -6.68 1.79
CA THR A 102 9.60 -7.77 2.71
C THR A 102 10.77 -7.39 3.61
N TRP A 103 11.88 -6.95 3.00
CA TRP A 103 13.06 -6.53 3.73
C TRP A 103 12.77 -5.37 4.70
N PHE A 104 12.00 -4.39 4.25
CA PHE A 104 11.64 -3.22 5.06
C PHE A 104 10.89 -3.62 6.34
N PHE A 105 9.90 -4.49 6.22
CA PHE A 105 9.16 -5.00 7.39
C PHE A 105 9.98 -5.97 8.23
N ASP A 106 10.96 -6.68 7.66
CA ASP A 106 11.87 -7.54 8.40
C ASP A 106 12.82 -6.74 9.29
N VAL A 107 13.37 -5.65 8.79
CA VAL A 107 14.23 -4.75 9.55
C VAL A 107 13.43 -4.01 10.64
N ASN A 108 12.21 -3.58 10.33
CA ASN A 108 11.34 -2.88 11.28
C ASN A 108 10.46 -3.88 12.06
N SER A 109 11.09 -4.77 12.80
CA SER A 109 10.39 -5.80 13.59
C SER A 109 9.41 -5.24 14.62
N GLN A 110 9.53 -3.98 15.00
CA GLN A 110 8.59 -3.27 15.88
C GLN A 110 7.18 -3.14 15.28
N LEU A 111 7.07 -3.22 13.95
CA LEU A 111 5.81 -3.17 13.23
C LEU A 111 5.16 -4.56 13.10
N LYS A 112 5.89 -5.61 13.46
CA LYS A 112 5.38 -7.00 13.45
C LYS A 112 4.67 -7.33 14.75
N ASN A 113 3.66 -8.17 14.66
CA ASN A 113 2.97 -8.69 15.83
C ASN A 113 3.81 -9.80 16.48
N ALA A 114 4.37 -9.54 17.65
CA ALA A 114 5.20 -10.50 18.40
C ALA A 114 4.42 -11.76 18.89
N SER A 115 3.09 -11.69 18.97
CA SER A 115 2.27 -12.82 19.47
C SER A 115 2.04 -13.92 18.44
N GLU A 116 2.40 -13.70 17.17
CA GLU A 116 2.27 -14.67 16.09
C GLU A 116 3.64 -15.13 15.52
N ALA A 117 4.66 -15.16 16.37
CA ALA A 117 5.97 -15.67 16.02
C ALA A 117 5.85 -17.14 15.58
N GLY A 118 5.90 -17.38 14.27
CA GLY A 118 5.79 -18.71 13.66
C GLY A 118 4.81 -18.80 12.48
N LYS A 119 3.88 -17.84 12.36
CA LYS A 119 3.10 -17.68 11.13
C LYS A 119 3.72 -16.55 10.31
N VAL A 120 3.96 -16.80 9.03
CA VAL A 120 4.42 -15.81 8.05
C VAL A 120 3.29 -14.81 7.81
N SER A 121 2.96 -14.04 8.83
CA SER A 121 1.95 -13.01 8.78
C SER A 121 2.67 -11.68 9.02
N TYR A 122 2.88 -10.93 7.96
CA TYR A 122 3.30 -9.53 7.99
C TYR A 122 2.17 -8.67 8.57
N ILE A 123 1.59 -9.08 9.66
CA ILE A 123 0.47 -8.41 10.26
C ILE A 123 0.98 -7.68 11.48
N CYS A 124 1.22 -6.50 11.26
CA CYS A 124 0.80 -5.33 11.96
C CYS A 124 0.60 -5.51 13.46
N LYS A 125 1.37 -4.72 14.18
CA LYS A 125 1.18 -4.46 15.61
C LYS A 125 -0.31 -4.36 15.93
N THR A 126 -0.85 -5.33 16.64
CA THR A 126 -2.19 -5.21 17.21
C THR A 126 -2.15 -4.12 18.27
N THR A 127 -2.84 -3.03 18.02
CA THR A 127 -3.19 -2.08 19.09
C THR A 127 -4.10 -2.80 20.09
N ALA A 128 -4.25 -2.27 21.29
CA ALA A 128 -5.10 -2.84 22.35
C ALA A 128 -6.52 -3.23 21.90
N ASN A 129 -6.98 -2.76 20.75
CA ASN A 129 -8.27 -3.05 20.12
C ASN A 129 -8.19 -4.09 18.99
N GLY A 130 -7.08 -4.79 18.81
CA GLY A 130 -6.97 -5.94 17.91
C GLY A 130 -6.94 -5.64 16.42
N VAL A 131 -6.80 -4.37 16.00
CA VAL A 131 -6.78 -3.96 14.58
C VAL A 131 -5.53 -3.16 14.30
N ALA A 132 -4.88 -3.49 13.19
CA ALA A 132 -3.64 -2.87 12.75
C ALA A 132 -3.77 -1.40 12.34
N THR A 133 -4.93 -1.01 11.86
CA THR A 133 -5.23 0.36 11.46
C THR A 133 -6.28 0.96 12.37
N PRO A 134 -6.21 2.28 12.67
CA PRO A 134 -7.21 2.93 13.50
C PRO A 134 -8.60 2.80 12.86
N LYS A 135 -9.58 2.40 13.65
CA LYS A 135 -10.97 2.28 13.19
C LYS A 135 -11.53 3.67 12.87
N MET A 136 -12.05 3.86 11.68
CA MET A 136 -12.63 5.13 11.24
C MET A 136 -14.08 5.34 11.68
N PHE A 137 -14.66 4.50 12.53
CA PHE A 137 -16.07 4.58 12.93
C PHE A 137 -17.06 4.66 11.75
N LEU A 138 -16.69 4.08 10.61
CA LEU A 138 -17.57 4.00 9.43
C LEU A 138 -18.86 3.23 9.71
N ASP A 139 -18.84 2.39 10.75
CA ASP A 139 -20.05 1.70 11.24
C ASP A 139 -21.16 2.65 11.67
N LYS A 140 -20.83 3.88 12.08
CA LYS A 140 -21.84 4.91 12.41
C LYS A 140 -22.50 5.53 11.18
N LEU A 141 -21.77 5.58 10.06
CA LEU A 141 -22.30 6.12 8.79
C LEU A 141 -23.08 5.06 7.99
N PHE A 142 -22.66 3.80 8.10
CA PHE A 142 -23.28 2.68 7.40
C PHE A 142 -23.50 1.51 8.37
N PRO A 143 -24.62 1.50 9.13
CA PRO A 143 -24.93 0.42 10.04
C PRO A 143 -25.01 -0.92 9.29
N GLY A 144 -24.20 -1.89 9.70
CA GLY A 144 -24.13 -3.21 9.07
C GLY A 144 -23.04 -3.40 8.01
N SER A 145 -22.25 -2.38 7.70
CA SER A 145 -21.03 -2.57 6.90
C SER A 145 -19.92 -3.13 7.79
N GLN A 146 -19.37 -4.29 7.45
CA GLN A 146 -18.15 -4.82 8.08
C GLN A 146 -16.88 -4.13 7.53
N VAL A 147 -16.95 -2.84 7.27
CA VAL A 147 -15.82 -2.04 6.79
C VAL A 147 -15.16 -1.42 8.01
N ASN A 148 -14.09 -2.05 8.48
CA ASN A 148 -13.20 -1.51 9.51
C ASN A 148 -12.03 -0.77 8.87
#